data_da9a342c63c010e405dcb85062fb96e2
#
_entry.id   da9a342c63c010e405dcb85062fb96e2
#
_cell.length_a   1.000
_cell.length_b   1.000
_cell.length_c   1.000
_cell.angle_alpha   90.00
_cell.angle_beta   90.00
_cell.angle_gamma   90.00
#
_symmetry.space_group_name_H-M   'P 1'
#
loop_
_entity.id
_entity.type
_entity.pdbx_description
1 polymer ?
#
loop_
_entity_poly.entity_id
_entity_poly.type
_entity_poly.pdbx_seq_one_letter_code
_entity_poly.pdbx_strand_id
1 'polypeptide(L)'
;MKFLLQITLLFLSLQVFSQTDIALNYNKKEVYIPMRDGTKLYTAIYTPKDISKIKKYPMLLQRTCYSIAPYGEENFKRALGPNSFLSADQYIFVYQDVRGRFMSEGIFTNMTPQVAHKTKNHVDESTDTYDTIDWLVKYIKNNNGKVGQYGTSYPGFYAAVGTISQHPALVASSPQAPISDFFFDDFRHNGAFLMGYFRTFPVFGVQKTKAEKDAWYMDSFIKSTSKDGSIFYNEIGTLKEASDNYYKDNFFMQEIMNHPNYDSYWQSRNLLPHLKGINHAVMTVGGWFDAEDLAGPLNIYKTIEKNNRKAKNTIVMGPFSHGGWSRESGKHFHNDIYFGDSIATFYQKNIEYKFFTHYLKENSKTAAALPEAYMFDTGKKVWNEFATWPPKEGTKLRFYLNSNGKLEKNKPQGSGYSEYYSDPNNPVPSSINYQDYNGFTPRNYMSEDQRFALSRPDVVTFTTEYLTEEVTLAGEIIAKLKIASSSSDADFVVKLIDIYPADEPANKDKPNV
;
A
#
# COMPACT_ATOMS: atom_id res chain seq x y z
N MET A 1 -20.14 49.52 -7.17
CA MET A 1 -18.75 49.13 -6.92
C MET A 1 -18.39 48.80 -5.49
N LYS A 2 -19.11 49.32 -4.48
CA LYS A 2 -18.83 49.01 -3.05
C LYS A 2 -19.46 47.69 -2.54
N PHE A 3 -20.46 47.13 -3.21
CA PHE A 3 -21.16 45.92 -2.81
C PHE A 3 -20.46 44.62 -3.29
N LEU A 4 -19.65 44.68 -4.37
CA LEU A 4 -18.88 43.55 -4.86
C LEU A 4 -17.62 43.27 -4.05
N LEU A 5 -17.10 44.27 -3.32
CA LEU A 5 -15.88 44.11 -2.52
C LEU A 5 -16.12 43.41 -1.18
N GLN A 6 -17.35 43.45 -0.65
CA GLN A 6 -17.70 42.79 0.61
C GLN A 6 -17.99 41.29 0.45
N ILE A 7 -18.42 40.84 -0.74
CA ILE A 7 -18.65 39.41 -1.01
C ILE A 7 -17.33 38.67 -1.27
N THR A 8 -16.33 39.35 -1.82
CA THR A 8 -15.00 38.74 -2.10
C THR A 8 -14.19 38.54 -0.82
N LEU A 9 -14.41 39.32 0.21
CA LEU A 9 -13.76 39.17 1.53
C LEU A 9 -14.36 38.03 2.39
N LEU A 10 -15.62 37.66 2.14
CA LEU A 10 -16.28 36.57 2.86
C LEU A 10 -15.88 35.19 2.36
N PHE A 11 -15.40 35.06 1.11
CA PHE A 11 -14.94 33.80 0.54
C PHE A 11 -13.45 33.48 0.78
N LEU A 12 -12.66 34.46 1.21
CA LEU A 12 -11.25 34.27 1.55
C LEU A 12 -11.01 33.82 3.01
N SER A 13 -12.06 33.80 3.83
CA SER A 13 -11.95 33.36 5.23
C SER A 13 -12.21 31.87 5.49
N LEU A 14 -12.47 31.07 4.44
CA LEU A 14 -12.82 29.64 4.58
C LEU A 14 -11.70 28.65 4.27
N GLN A 15 -10.47 29.09 4.08
CA GLN A 15 -9.34 28.19 3.78
C GLN A 15 -8.17 28.20 4.78
N VAL A 16 -8.35 28.71 5.99
CA VAL A 16 -7.27 28.71 7.02
C VAL A 16 -7.70 27.93 8.26
N PHE A 17 -8.21 26.71 8.10
CA PHE A 17 -8.57 25.86 9.23
C PHE A 17 -7.94 24.47 9.10
N SER A 18 -6.72 24.27 9.61
CA SER A 18 -6.23 22.91 9.83
C SER A 18 -5.19 22.77 10.95
N GLN A 19 -4.27 23.72 11.11
CA GLN A 19 -3.19 23.55 12.10
C GLN A 19 -3.55 24.09 13.49
N THR A 20 -4.39 25.13 13.56
CA THR A 20 -4.88 25.75 14.80
C THR A 20 -5.82 24.83 15.58
N ASP A 21 -6.62 24.01 14.89
CA ASP A 21 -7.65 23.18 15.54
C ASP A 21 -7.09 22.00 16.33
N ILE A 22 -6.00 21.36 15.86
CA ILE A 22 -5.41 20.21 16.57
C ILE A 22 -4.80 20.65 17.89
N ALA A 23 -4.00 21.71 17.89
CA ALA A 23 -3.40 22.25 19.11
C ALA A 23 -4.43 22.81 20.10
N LEU A 24 -5.60 23.25 19.62
CA LEU A 24 -6.71 23.66 20.47
C LEU A 24 -7.41 22.48 21.13
N ASN A 25 -7.53 21.35 20.44
CA ASN A 25 -8.36 20.22 20.86
C ASN A 25 -7.57 19.05 21.47
N TYR A 26 -6.24 19.00 21.24
CA TYR A 26 -5.39 17.91 21.68
C TYR A 26 -4.18 18.41 22.48
N ASN A 27 -3.75 17.61 23.44
CA ASN A 27 -2.44 17.70 24.05
C ASN A 27 -1.52 16.70 23.33
N LYS A 28 -0.28 17.08 23.07
CA LYS A 28 0.76 16.20 22.54
C LYS A 28 1.75 15.88 23.64
N LYS A 29 2.12 14.61 23.75
CA LYS A 29 3.20 14.11 24.61
C LYS A 29 4.11 13.19 23.82
N GLU A 30 5.42 13.30 24.02
CA GLU A 30 6.42 12.42 23.42
C GLU A 30 7.11 11.60 24.51
N VAL A 31 7.21 10.29 24.28
CA VAL A 31 7.76 9.34 25.28
C VAL A 31 8.60 8.27 24.60
N TYR A 32 9.53 7.73 25.35
CA TYR A 32 10.22 6.49 25.01
C TYR A 32 9.53 5.31 25.70
N ILE A 33 8.94 4.40 24.89
CA ILE A 33 8.30 3.18 25.39
C ILE A 33 9.34 2.05 25.40
N PRO A 34 9.64 1.46 26.58
CA PRO A 34 10.58 0.34 26.64
C PRO A 34 9.94 -0.94 26.11
N MET A 35 10.65 -1.63 25.23
CA MET A 35 10.32 -2.97 24.75
C MET A 35 10.90 -4.02 25.71
N ARG A 36 10.52 -5.29 25.56
CA ARG A 36 10.92 -6.41 26.43
C ARG A 36 12.42 -6.66 26.53
N ASP A 37 13.19 -6.24 25.52
CA ASP A 37 14.66 -6.31 25.49
C ASP A 37 15.33 -5.04 26.02
N GLY A 38 14.56 -4.07 26.51
CA GLY A 38 15.04 -2.80 27.02
C GLY A 38 15.22 -1.71 25.97
N THR A 39 15.14 -2.02 24.68
CA THR A 39 15.16 -1.03 23.58
C THR A 39 13.96 -0.10 23.70
N LYS A 40 14.18 1.22 23.50
CA LYS A 40 13.12 2.22 23.68
C LYS A 40 12.67 2.78 22.35
N LEU A 41 11.35 2.71 22.09
CA LEU A 41 10.74 3.22 20.87
C LEU A 41 10.09 4.58 21.12
N TYR A 42 10.45 5.55 20.28
CA TYR A 42 9.97 6.93 20.40
C TYR A 42 8.55 7.06 19.88
N THR A 43 7.67 7.62 20.71
CA THR A 43 6.23 7.60 20.50
C THR A 43 5.63 8.96 20.80
N ALA A 44 4.90 9.53 19.83
CA ALA A 44 4.09 10.74 20.01
C ALA A 44 2.63 10.36 20.26
N ILE A 45 2.04 10.89 21.31
CA ILE A 45 0.69 10.59 21.79
C ILE A 45 -0.12 11.87 21.83
N TYR A 46 -1.21 11.89 21.09
CA TYR A 46 -2.16 13.01 21.05
C TYR A 46 -3.41 12.61 21.81
N THR A 47 -3.69 13.30 22.91
CA THR A 47 -4.86 13.06 23.78
C THR A 47 -5.84 14.22 23.70
N PRO A 48 -7.16 13.98 23.57
CA PRO A 48 -8.17 15.05 23.59
C PRO A 48 -8.07 15.92 24.86
N LYS A 49 -8.25 17.22 24.74
CA LYS A 49 -8.18 18.16 25.90
C LYS A 49 -9.41 18.11 26.79
N ASP A 50 -10.55 17.67 26.28
CA ASP A 50 -11.80 17.57 27.04
C ASP A 50 -11.87 16.35 27.97
N ILE A 51 -10.70 15.91 28.47
CA ILE A 51 -10.58 14.77 29.37
C ILE A 51 -11.37 15.03 30.65
N SER A 52 -12.43 14.25 30.87
CA SER A 52 -13.12 14.14 32.13
C SER A 52 -12.84 12.82 32.81
N LYS A 53 -13.08 12.70 34.11
CA LYS A 53 -12.91 11.40 34.82
C LYS A 53 -13.82 10.30 34.30
N ILE A 54 -14.91 10.66 33.60
CA ILE A 54 -15.94 9.74 33.11
C ILE A 54 -15.69 9.36 31.65
N LYS A 55 -15.20 10.28 30.81
CA LYS A 55 -15.02 10.07 29.38
C LYS A 55 -13.77 9.24 29.08
N LYS A 56 -13.95 8.17 28.31
CA LYS A 56 -12.88 7.26 27.89
C LYS A 56 -12.78 7.28 26.37
N TYR A 57 -11.55 7.19 25.87
CA TYR A 57 -11.25 7.28 24.45
C TYR A 57 -10.57 6.02 23.95
N PRO A 58 -10.95 5.50 22.76
CA PRO A 58 -10.18 4.45 22.10
C PRO A 58 -8.86 5.01 21.56
N MET A 59 -7.89 4.14 21.37
CA MET A 59 -6.58 4.49 20.83
C MET A 59 -6.46 4.02 19.37
N LEU A 60 -5.85 4.85 18.51
CA LEU A 60 -5.47 4.50 17.15
C LEU A 60 -3.95 4.62 17.02
N LEU A 61 -3.31 3.48 16.77
CA LEU A 61 -1.85 3.34 16.66
C LEU A 61 -1.42 3.26 15.20
N GLN A 62 -0.40 4.04 14.83
CA GLN A 62 0.36 3.91 13.61
C GLN A 62 1.84 3.76 13.94
N ARG A 63 2.46 2.68 13.47
CA ARG A 63 3.91 2.46 13.52
C ARG A 63 4.51 2.73 12.15
N THR A 64 5.68 3.36 12.07
CA THR A 64 6.27 3.78 10.80
C THR A 64 7.79 3.79 10.82
N CYS A 65 8.40 3.46 9.68
CA CYS A 65 9.82 3.66 9.42
C CYS A 65 10.12 5.03 8.77
N TYR A 66 9.10 5.82 8.45
CA TYR A 66 9.20 7.07 7.66
C TYR A 66 9.15 8.36 8.48
N SER A 67 9.27 8.31 9.78
CA SER A 67 9.19 9.45 10.72
C SER A 67 7.78 9.76 11.22
N ILE A 68 7.68 9.96 12.52
CA ILE A 68 6.46 10.47 13.16
C ILE A 68 6.41 11.99 13.25
N ALA A 69 7.36 12.69 12.63
CA ALA A 69 7.43 14.15 12.66
C ALA A 69 6.05 14.84 12.52
N PRO A 70 5.93 16.06 13.06
CA PRO A 70 6.95 16.90 13.66
C PRO A 70 7.31 16.48 15.10
N TYR A 71 8.59 16.52 15.43
CA TYR A 71 9.11 16.24 16.77
C TYR A 71 9.04 17.47 17.70
N GLY A 72 8.87 17.21 18.98
CA GLY A 72 8.69 18.22 20.02
C GLY A 72 7.22 18.39 20.41
N GLU A 73 6.94 18.46 21.72
CA GLU A 73 5.58 18.48 22.25
C GLU A 73 4.77 19.70 21.81
N GLU A 74 5.45 20.80 21.45
CA GLU A 74 4.83 22.03 20.94
C GLU A 74 4.54 21.97 19.41
N ASN A 75 5.04 20.98 18.70
CA ASN A 75 4.89 20.86 17.26
C ASN A 75 3.82 19.83 16.90
N PHE A 76 2.72 20.27 16.31
CA PHE A 76 1.58 19.42 16.01
C PHE A 76 1.54 18.99 14.54
N LYS A 77 1.05 17.77 14.28
CA LYS A 77 0.71 17.34 12.93
C LYS A 77 -0.40 18.20 12.35
N ARG A 78 -0.44 18.32 11.02
CA ARG A 78 -1.52 19.04 10.31
C ARG A 78 -2.86 18.29 10.35
N ALA A 79 -2.81 16.96 10.44
CA ALA A 79 -3.98 16.09 10.55
C ALA A 79 -3.67 14.92 11.48
N LEU A 80 -4.67 14.39 12.18
CA LEU A 80 -4.58 13.21 13.03
C LEU A 80 -5.41 12.06 12.46
N GLY A 81 -4.91 10.84 12.63
CA GLY A 81 -5.58 9.63 12.15
C GLY A 81 -5.55 9.47 10.63
N PRO A 82 -6.21 8.43 10.11
CA PRO A 82 -6.22 8.13 8.68
C PRO A 82 -7.16 9.04 7.87
N ASN A 83 -8.14 9.68 8.52
CA ASN A 83 -9.10 10.59 7.88
C ASN A 83 -9.70 11.60 8.87
N SER A 84 -10.32 12.65 8.31
CA SER A 84 -10.93 13.74 9.11
C SER A 84 -12.13 13.31 9.94
N PHE A 85 -12.88 12.28 9.54
CA PHE A 85 -14.04 11.80 10.31
C PHE A 85 -13.61 11.17 11.63
N LEU A 86 -12.54 10.37 11.63
CA LEU A 86 -11.95 9.80 12.85
C LEU A 86 -11.29 10.89 13.71
N SER A 87 -10.63 11.86 13.08
CA SER A 87 -10.03 12.99 13.78
C SER A 87 -11.08 13.82 14.55
N ALA A 88 -12.22 14.10 13.91
CA ALA A 88 -13.33 14.85 14.52
C ALA A 88 -14.04 14.08 15.65
N ASP A 89 -13.99 12.75 15.61
CA ASP A 89 -14.71 11.87 16.53
C ASP A 89 -13.91 11.51 17.81
N GLN A 90 -12.84 12.23 18.07
CA GLN A 90 -12.06 12.18 19.31
C GLN A 90 -11.53 10.78 19.69
N TYR A 91 -10.37 10.44 19.17
CA TYR A 91 -9.55 9.29 19.55
C TYR A 91 -8.27 9.76 20.25
N ILE A 92 -7.60 8.88 20.95
CA ILE A 92 -6.21 9.06 21.31
C ILE A 92 -5.39 8.55 20.11
N PHE A 93 -4.65 9.43 19.45
CA PHE A 93 -3.81 9.08 18.31
C PHE A 93 -2.37 8.83 18.77
N VAL A 94 -1.80 7.70 18.34
CA VAL A 94 -0.47 7.26 18.72
C VAL A 94 0.36 7.02 17.48
N TYR A 95 1.52 7.66 17.40
CA TYR A 95 2.48 7.50 16.31
C TYR A 95 3.81 7.05 16.87
N GLN A 96 4.39 5.98 16.34
CA GLN A 96 5.64 5.41 16.83
C GLN A 96 6.65 5.23 15.70
N ASP A 97 7.86 5.78 15.87
CA ASP A 97 9.02 5.40 15.08
C ASP A 97 9.38 3.95 15.41
N VAL A 98 9.50 3.08 14.40
CA VAL A 98 9.89 1.69 14.62
C VAL A 98 11.35 1.57 15.03
N ARG A 99 11.74 0.42 15.51
CA ARG A 99 13.08 0.06 15.96
C ARG A 99 14.15 0.47 14.93
N GLY A 100 15.19 1.16 15.39
CA GLY A 100 16.29 1.63 14.56
C GLY A 100 15.99 2.78 13.61
N ARG A 101 14.79 3.38 13.69
CA ARG A 101 14.42 4.51 12.82
C ARG A 101 14.24 5.79 13.65
N PHE A 102 14.63 6.91 13.05
CA PHE A 102 14.52 8.27 13.60
C PHE A 102 14.91 8.37 15.09
N MET A 103 13.97 8.71 15.96
CA MET A 103 14.27 8.89 17.39
C MET A 103 14.28 7.57 18.18
N SER A 104 13.79 6.45 17.63
CA SER A 104 13.78 5.15 18.31
C SER A 104 15.16 4.51 18.38
N GLU A 105 15.44 3.79 19.45
CA GLU A 105 16.67 3.00 19.65
C GLU A 105 16.64 1.71 18.82
N GLY A 106 17.75 0.97 18.83
CA GLY A 106 17.93 -0.32 18.18
C GLY A 106 18.47 -0.22 16.75
N ILE A 107 18.43 -1.34 16.04
CA ILE A 107 18.90 -1.48 14.65
C ILE A 107 17.71 -1.77 13.75
N PHE A 108 17.63 -1.09 12.63
CA PHE A 108 16.59 -1.29 11.63
C PHE A 108 16.89 -2.53 10.78
N THR A 109 15.89 -3.39 10.62
CA THR A 109 15.91 -4.53 9.72
C THR A 109 14.69 -4.46 8.81
N ASN A 110 14.90 -4.57 7.51
CA ASN A 110 13.78 -4.58 6.57
C ASN A 110 12.93 -5.82 6.75
N MET A 111 11.62 -5.63 6.85
CA MET A 111 10.64 -6.72 7.03
C MET A 111 11.17 -7.73 8.05
N THR A 112 11.41 -7.27 9.27
CA THR A 112 12.01 -8.10 10.34
C THR A 112 11.42 -9.51 10.34
N PRO A 113 12.26 -10.57 10.24
CA PRO A 113 11.79 -11.95 10.20
C PRO A 113 10.90 -12.28 11.38
N GLN A 114 9.78 -12.96 11.13
CA GLN A 114 8.84 -13.35 12.17
C GLN A 114 9.26 -14.69 12.79
N VAL A 115 9.14 -14.79 14.11
CA VAL A 115 9.39 -16.02 14.85
C VAL A 115 8.07 -16.76 15.09
N ALA A 116 7.95 -17.99 14.58
CA ALA A 116 6.73 -18.79 14.68
C ALA A 116 6.40 -19.20 16.13
N HIS A 117 7.42 -19.59 16.91
CA HIS A 117 7.26 -20.00 18.31
C HIS A 117 8.02 -19.05 19.23
N LYS A 118 7.32 -18.03 19.72
CA LYS A 118 7.93 -16.96 20.51
C LYS A 118 8.12 -17.35 21.96
N THR A 119 9.31 -17.11 22.47
CA THR A 119 9.60 -17.07 23.91
C THR A 119 9.50 -15.62 24.42
N LYS A 120 9.63 -15.43 25.72
CA LYS A 120 9.62 -14.09 26.33
C LYS A 120 10.71 -13.15 25.80
N ASN A 121 11.82 -13.72 25.31
CA ASN A 121 12.99 -12.95 24.87
C ASN A 121 13.04 -12.73 23.34
N HIS A 122 12.13 -13.33 22.59
CA HIS A 122 12.07 -13.08 21.15
C HIS A 122 11.58 -11.67 20.85
N VAL A 123 12.27 -11.01 19.93
CA VAL A 123 12.00 -9.64 19.49
C VAL A 123 11.74 -9.65 17.99
N ASP A 124 10.58 -9.18 17.60
CA ASP A 124 10.17 -8.89 16.24
C ASP A 124 9.11 -7.78 16.24
N GLU A 125 8.64 -7.37 15.07
CA GLU A 125 7.68 -6.27 14.96
C GLU A 125 6.34 -6.56 15.67
N SER A 126 5.92 -7.81 15.76
CA SER A 126 4.69 -8.13 16.47
C SER A 126 4.86 -8.06 17.98
N THR A 127 6.04 -8.38 18.50
CA THR A 127 6.34 -8.23 19.93
C THR A 127 6.52 -6.76 20.32
N ASP A 128 7.14 -5.94 19.46
CA ASP A 128 7.21 -4.50 19.68
C ASP A 128 5.81 -3.86 19.66
N THR A 129 4.90 -4.35 18.80
CA THR A 129 3.51 -3.94 18.82
C THR A 129 2.81 -4.34 20.12
N TYR A 130 3.03 -5.57 20.60
CA TYR A 130 2.46 -6.05 21.86
C TYR A 130 2.91 -5.17 23.03
N ASP A 131 4.22 -4.97 23.18
CA ASP A 131 4.80 -4.21 24.29
C ASP A 131 4.37 -2.74 24.27
N THR A 132 4.24 -2.16 23.05
CA THR A 132 3.70 -0.80 22.87
C THR A 132 2.25 -0.71 23.34
N ILE A 133 1.39 -1.63 22.93
CA ILE A 133 -0.04 -1.62 23.31
C ILE A 133 -0.19 -1.85 24.82
N ASP A 134 0.56 -2.79 25.40
CA ASP A 134 0.54 -3.05 26.86
C ASP A 134 0.89 -1.80 27.66
N TRP A 135 1.96 -1.10 27.22
CA TRP A 135 2.36 0.16 27.84
C TRP A 135 1.28 1.24 27.71
N LEU A 136 0.69 1.40 26.51
CA LEU A 136 -0.33 2.41 26.24
C LEU A 136 -1.57 2.20 27.13
N VAL A 137 -2.08 0.99 27.18
CA VAL A 137 -3.26 0.67 28.02
C VAL A 137 -2.99 0.94 29.49
N LYS A 138 -1.78 0.65 29.95
CA LYS A 138 -1.40 0.80 31.36
C LYS A 138 -1.15 2.25 31.77
N TYR A 139 -0.50 3.04 30.92
CA TYR A 139 0.02 4.36 31.34
C TYR A 139 -0.75 5.56 30.76
N ILE A 140 -1.50 5.40 29.69
CA ILE A 140 -2.31 6.50 29.15
C ILE A 140 -3.62 6.58 29.91
N LYS A 141 -3.82 7.71 30.60
CA LYS A 141 -5.07 7.96 31.32
C LYS A 141 -6.24 8.14 30.35
N ASN A 142 -7.44 7.79 30.80
CA ASN A 142 -8.68 7.94 30.06
C ASN A 142 -8.78 7.16 28.75
N ASN A 143 -7.94 6.13 28.54
CA ASN A 143 -8.19 5.16 27.50
C ASN A 143 -9.36 4.23 27.89
N ASN A 144 -10.07 3.68 26.90
CA ASN A 144 -11.18 2.75 27.13
C ASN A 144 -10.74 1.27 27.08
N GLY A 145 -9.42 0.99 27.06
CA GLY A 145 -8.86 -0.35 26.96
C GLY A 145 -8.88 -0.96 25.56
N LYS A 146 -9.32 -0.23 24.53
CA LYS A 146 -9.38 -0.71 23.15
C LYS A 146 -8.39 0.04 22.27
N VAL A 147 -7.66 -0.71 21.46
CA VAL A 147 -6.68 -0.22 20.49
C VAL A 147 -7.06 -0.68 19.10
N GLY A 148 -7.07 0.24 18.16
CA GLY A 148 -7.02 -0.01 16.74
C GLY A 148 -5.63 0.32 16.19
N GLN A 149 -5.25 -0.30 15.09
CA GLN A 149 -4.04 0.04 14.37
C GLN A 149 -4.30 0.16 12.88
N TYR A 150 -3.52 1.02 12.22
CA TYR A 150 -3.60 1.24 10.78
C TYR A 150 -2.25 1.64 10.20
N GLY A 151 -2.11 1.54 8.91
CA GLY A 151 -0.96 2.04 8.18
C GLY A 151 -1.05 1.69 6.71
N THR A 152 -0.42 2.50 5.86
CA THR A 152 -0.40 2.32 4.41
C THR A 152 1.02 2.03 3.95
N SER A 153 1.21 1.08 3.02
CA SER A 153 2.52 0.71 2.48
C SER A 153 3.36 -0.03 3.54
N TYR A 154 4.59 0.33 3.76
CA TYR A 154 5.41 -0.24 4.84
C TYR A 154 4.74 -0.09 6.23
N PRO A 155 4.13 1.05 6.61
CA PRO A 155 3.24 1.11 7.78
C PRO A 155 2.06 0.14 7.72
N GLY A 156 1.60 -0.24 6.52
CA GLY A 156 0.63 -1.32 6.31
C GLY A 156 1.17 -2.68 6.69
N PHE A 157 2.45 -2.97 6.37
CA PHE A 157 3.14 -4.15 6.90
C PHE A 157 3.18 -4.14 8.43
N TYR A 158 3.52 -3.01 9.08
CA TYR A 158 3.51 -2.95 10.54
C TYR A 158 2.11 -3.18 11.12
N ALA A 159 1.07 -2.71 10.46
CA ALA A 159 -0.31 -3.01 10.86
C ALA A 159 -0.66 -4.49 10.63
N ALA A 160 -0.20 -5.10 9.55
CA ALA A 160 -0.41 -6.53 9.27
C ALA A 160 0.33 -7.43 10.27
N VAL A 161 1.61 -7.18 10.50
CA VAL A 161 2.39 -7.94 11.48
C VAL A 161 1.92 -7.72 12.92
N GLY A 162 1.39 -6.55 13.20
CA GLY A 162 0.77 -6.26 14.49
C GLY A 162 -0.46 -7.13 14.80
N THR A 163 -1.17 -7.66 13.77
CA THR A 163 -2.28 -8.60 14.00
C THR A 163 -1.82 -9.89 14.69
N ILE A 164 -0.57 -10.29 14.46
CA ILE A 164 0.03 -11.50 15.04
C ILE A 164 0.39 -11.29 16.53
N SER A 165 0.43 -10.05 16.99
CA SER A 165 0.76 -9.74 18.40
C SER A 165 -0.22 -10.39 19.40
N GLN A 166 -1.47 -10.60 18.97
CA GLN A 166 -2.56 -11.16 19.78
C GLN A 166 -2.76 -10.45 21.13
N HIS A 167 -2.44 -9.16 21.20
CA HIS A 167 -2.67 -8.40 22.42
C HIS A 167 -4.20 -8.23 22.66
N PRO A 168 -4.72 -8.53 23.87
CA PRO A 168 -6.16 -8.54 24.13
C PRO A 168 -6.85 -7.19 23.92
N ALA A 169 -6.14 -6.08 24.05
CA ALA A 169 -6.66 -4.75 23.79
C ALA A 169 -6.70 -4.39 22.28
N LEU A 170 -6.00 -5.14 21.41
CA LEU A 170 -6.04 -4.93 19.97
C LEU A 170 -7.33 -5.54 19.40
N VAL A 171 -8.29 -4.69 19.07
CA VAL A 171 -9.64 -5.12 18.63
C VAL A 171 -9.94 -4.82 17.16
N ALA A 172 -9.13 -3.98 16.51
CA ALA A 172 -9.28 -3.62 15.10
C ALA A 172 -7.92 -3.35 14.44
N SER A 173 -7.68 -3.89 13.25
CA SER A 173 -6.47 -3.64 12.46
C SER A 173 -6.85 -3.32 11.03
N SER A 174 -6.25 -2.27 10.43
CA SER A 174 -6.43 -1.95 9.02
C SER A 174 -5.08 -1.84 8.32
N PRO A 175 -4.50 -2.99 7.88
CA PRO A 175 -3.38 -2.99 6.95
C PRO A 175 -3.85 -2.49 5.59
N GLN A 176 -3.24 -1.41 5.10
CA GLN A 176 -3.61 -0.74 3.85
C GLN A 176 -2.42 -0.79 2.88
N ALA A 177 -2.62 -1.26 1.66
CA ALA A 177 -1.53 -1.61 0.74
C ALA A 177 -0.34 -2.23 1.50
N PRO A 178 -0.57 -3.28 2.30
CA PRO A 178 0.48 -3.88 3.10
C PRO A 178 1.39 -4.74 2.25
N ILE A 179 2.68 -4.70 2.48
CA ILE A 179 3.61 -5.70 1.98
C ILE A 179 3.34 -7.02 2.69
N SER A 180 3.23 -8.13 1.96
CA SER A 180 3.02 -9.47 2.51
C SER A 180 4.26 -10.35 2.41
N ASP A 181 4.93 -10.31 1.28
CA ASP A 181 6.19 -11.00 0.98
C ASP A 181 7.08 -10.03 0.21
N PHE A 182 8.16 -9.59 0.85
CA PHE A 182 9.01 -8.52 0.34
C PHE A 182 9.67 -8.83 -1.00
N PHE A 183 9.86 -10.11 -1.29
CA PHE A 183 10.36 -10.53 -2.59
C PHE A 183 9.34 -10.35 -3.70
N PHE A 184 8.08 -10.76 -3.47
CA PHE A 184 7.05 -10.76 -4.50
C PHE A 184 6.26 -9.45 -4.61
N ASP A 185 6.15 -8.69 -3.54
CA ASP A 185 5.39 -7.44 -3.55
C ASP A 185 6.23 -6.28 -4.11
N ASP A 186 7.42 -6.02 -3.55
CA ASP A 186 8.19 -4.81 -3.87
C ASP A 186 9.29 -5.04 -4.91
N PHE A 187 10.20 -5.99 -4.65
CA PHE A 187 11.47 -6.00 -5.39
C PHE A 187 11.49 -6.92 -6.58
N ARG A 188 10.71 -8.00 -6.58
CA ARG A 188 10.74 -9.01 -7.64
C ARG A 188 9.36 -9.56 -7.91
N HIS A 189 8.60 -8.93 -8.79
CA HIS A 189 7.31 -9.44 -9.19
C HIS A 189 7.49 -10.77 -9.95
N ASN A 190 7.16 -11.89 -9.29
CA ASN A 190 7.34 -13.24 -9.82
C ASN A 190 8.77 -13.55 -10.34
N GLY A 191 9.79 -12.89 -9.77
CA GLY A 191 11.19 -13.05 -10.11
C GLY A 191 11.81 -11.90 -10.89
N ALA A 192 11.03 -11.11 -11.63
CA ALA A 192 11.49 -9.93 -12.35
C ALA A 192 11.86 -8.81 -11.35
N PHE A 193 13.10 -8.35 -11.38
CA PHE A 193 13.56 -7.26 -10.50
C PHE A 193 13.00 -5.91 -10.96
N LEU A 194 12.41 -5.17 -10.04
CA LEU A 194 11.81 -3.87 -10.31
C LEU A 194 12.80 -2.73 -10.08
N MET A 195 13.37 -2.20 -11.14
CA MET A 195 14.35 -1.12 -11.08
C MET A 195 13.79 0.20 -10.53
N GLY A 196 12.48 0.42 -10.61
CA GLY A 196 11.80 1.56 -9.98
C GLY A 196 12.07 1.70 -8.48
N TYR A 197 12.40 0.60 -7.80
CA TYR A 197 12.72 0.61 -6.37
C TYR A 197 14.14 1.08 -6.03
N PHE A 198 14.99 1.42 -6.99
CA PHE A 198 16.31 1.99 -6.69
C PHE A 198 16.26 3.23 -5.77
N ARG A 199 15.21 4.02 -5.85
CA ARG A 199 15.00 5.15 -4.93
C ARG A 199 14.76 4.75 -3.48
N THR A 200 14.37 3.53 -3.21
CA THR A 200 14.09 3.09 -1.84
C THR A 200 15.36 2.66 -1.10
N PHE A 201 16.44 2.33 -1.82
CA PHE A 201 17.67 1.85 -1.20
C PHE A 201 18.28 2.81 -0.16
N PRO A 202 18.38 4.14 -0.41
CA PRO A 202 18.81 5.05 0.65
C PRO A 202 17.91 4.99 1.88
N VAL A 203 16.61 4.94 1.68
CA VAL A 203 15.63 4.89 2.78
C VAL A 203 15.78 3.60 3.58
N PHE A 204 15.92 2.45 2.92
CA PHE A 204 15.88 1.14 3.57
C PHE A 204 17.26 0.56 3.91
N GLY A 205 18.33 1.06 3.30
CA GLY A 205 19.64 0.45 3.38
C GLY A 205 20.71 1.29 4.05
N VAL A 206 20.39 2.48 4.60
CA VAL A 206 21.33 3.31 5.35
C VAL A 206 20.92 3.34 6.82
N GLN A 207 21.76 2.75 7.68
CA GLN A 207 21.54 2.78 9.13
C GLN A 207 21.87 4.18 9.68
N LYS A 208 21.11 4.61 10.67
CA LYS A 208 21.48 5.79 11.45
C LYS A 208 22.53 5.42 12.51
N THR A 209 23.35 6.38 12.88
CA THR A 209 24.39 6.21 13.91
C THR A 209 23.97 6.72 15.30
N LYS A 210 22.96 7.58 15.35
CA LYS A 210 22.41 8.20 16.57
C LYS A 210 20.91 8.47 16.38
N ALA A 211 20.24 8.97 17.40
CA ALA A 211 18.85 9.48 17.26
C ALA A 211 18.84 10.68 16.31
N GLU A 212 17.97 10.61 15.29
CA GLU A 212 17.85 11.61 14.22
C GLU A 212 16.40 12.07 14.09
N LYS A 213 16.19 13.37 13.90
CA LYS A 213 14.88 13.95 13.58
C LYS A 213 14.65 14.08 12.09
N ASP A 214 15.73 14.29 11.36
CA ASP A 214 15.71 14.45 9.91
C ASP A 214 16.10 13.16 9.19
N ALA A 215 15.83 13.09 7.90
CA ALA A 215 16.13 11.94 7.06
C ALA A 215 17.65 11.90 6.71
N TRP A 216 18.45 11.24 7.53
CA TRP A 216 19.93 11.12 7.40
C TRP A 216 20.40 10.46 6.10
N TYR A 217 19.52 9.76 5.42
CA TYR A 217 19.81 9.04 4.18
C TYR A 217 19.69 9.90 2.91
N MET A 218 19.30 11.17 3.02
CA MET A 218 19.01 12.03 1.85
C MET A 218 20.20 12.20 0.91
N ASP A 219 21.41 12.30 1.46
CA ASP A 219 22.62 12.46 0.64
C ASP A 219 23.06 11.18 -0.09
N SER A 220 22.45 10.03 0.25
CA SER A 220 22.74 8.73 -0.36
C SER A 220 21.89 8.45 -1.60
N PHE A 221 21.02 9.38 -2.01
CA PHE A 221 20.28 9.25 -3.28
C PHE A 221 21.19 9.47 -4.48
N ILE A 222 21.05 8.63 -5.51
CA ILE A 222 21.75 8.81 -6.77
C ILE A 222 21.31 10.14 -7.38
N LYS A 223 22.29 10.97 -7.73
CA LYS A 223 22.06 12.22 -8.45
C LYS A 223 22.15 11.94 -9.94
N SER A 224 21.01 11.84 -10.60
CA SER A 224 20.98 11.70 -12.06
C SER A 224 21.28 13.02 -12.75
N THR A 225 22.02 12.94 -13.85
CA THR A 225 22.26 14.07 -14.78
C THR A 225 21.12 14.23 -15.77
N SER A 226 20.30 13.19 -15.96
CA SER A 226 19.17 13.15 -16.87
C SER A 226 17.84 13.02 -16.11
N LYS A 227 16.79 13.65 -16.67
CA LYS A 227 15.41 13.40 -16.26
C LYS A 227 14.79 12.21 -17.00
N ASP A 228 15.44 11.74 -18.05
CA ASP A 228 15.00 10.59 -18.85
C ASP A 228 15.37 9.29 -18.13
N GLY A 229 14.35 8.51 -17.75
CA GLY A 229 14.54 7.25 -17.05
C GLY A 229 15.32 6.22 -17.86
N SER A 230 15.16 6.19 -19.20
CA SER A 230 15.90 5.26 -20.05
C SER A 230 17.39 5.54 -20.04
N ILE A 231 17.78 6.82 -20.12
CA ILE A 231 19.18 7.24 -20.02
C ILE A 231 19.73 6.88 -18.64
N PHE A 232 18.99 7.22 -17.60
CA PHE A 232 19.39 6.95 -16.22
C PHE A 232 19.66 5.45 -15.97
N TYR A 233 18.74 4.57 -16.34
CA TYR A 233 18.90 3.12 -16.11
C TYR A 233 20.00 2.51 -16.98
N ASN A 234 20.23 3.02 -18.18
CA ASN A 234 21.36 2.61 -19.01
C ASN A 234 22.71 3.07 -18.42
N GLU A 235 22.76 4.28 -17.82
CA GLU A 235 23.96 4.79 -17.14
C GLU A 235 24.27 4.00 -15.86
N ILE A 236 23.28 3.57 -15.12
CA ILE A 236 23.45 2.73 -13.93
C ILE A 236 24.03 1.35 -14.28
N GLY A 237 23.63 0.80 -15.44
CA GLY A 237 24.09 -0.49 -15.91
C GLY A 237 23.43 -1.68 -15.20
N THR A 238 24.21 -2.74 -14.97
CA THR A 238 23.75 -3.95 -14.28
C THR A 238 23.50 -3.72 -12.78
N LEU A 239 22.73 -4.60 -12.12
CA LEU A 239 22.57 -4.55 -10.66
C LEU A 239 23.91 -4.58 -9.91
N LYS A 240 24.88 -5.30 -10.45
CA LYS A 240 26.23 -5.35 -9.86
C LYS A 240 26.93 -3.99 -9.96
N GLU A 241 26.88 -3.35 -11.12
CA GLU A 241 27.46 -2.01 -11.31
C GLU A 241 26.74 -0.97 -10.44
N ALA A 242 25.42 -1.04 -10.34
CA ALA A 242 24.64 -0.21 -9.44
C ALA A 242 25.07 -0.38 -7.98
N SER A 243 25.24 -1.62 -7.53
CA SER A 243 25.74 -1.93 -6.18
C SER A 243 27.14 -1.39 -5.93
N ASP A 244 28.07 -1.66 -6.85
CA ASP A 244 29.50 -1.31 -6.67
C ASP A 244 29.73 0.21 -6.74
N ASN A 245 29.02 0.91 -7.62
CA ASN A 245 29.26 2.33 -7.91
C ASN A 245 28.44 3.29 -7.02
N TYR A 246 27.22 2.90 -6.64
CA TYR A 246 26.28 3.81 -5.98
C TYR A 246 25.84 3.34 -4.59
N TYR A 247 25.81 2.02 -4.35
CA TYR A 247 25.21 1.44 -3.15
C TYR A 247 26.13 0.51 -2.37
N LYS A 248 27.45 0.72 -2.48
CA LYS A 248 28.47 -0.12 -1.83
C LYS A 248 28.27 -0.25 -0.31
N ASP A 249 27.93 0.85 0.35
CA ASP A 249 27.73 0.91 1.81
C ASP A 249 26.25 0.78 2.20
N ASN A 250 25.38 0.45 1.25
CA ASN A 250 23.96 0.23 1.49
C ASN A 250 23.72 -1.23 1.89
N PHE A 251 23.41 -1.48 3.15
CA PHE A 251 23.27 -2.86 3.65
C PHE A 251 22.15 -3.63 2.92
N PHE A 252 21.05 -2.96 2.55
CA PHE A 252 19.94 -3.64 1.90
C PHE A 252 20.27 -4.00 0.44
N MET A 253 20.99 -3.16 -0.28
CA MET A 253 21.50 -3.52 -1.60
C MET A 253 22.41 -4.74 -1.53
N GLN A 254 23.30 -4.81 -0.53
CA GLN A 254 24.16 -5.97 -0.35
C GLN A 254 23.36 -7.25 -0.04
N GLU A 255 22.30 -7.15 0.77
CA GLU A 255 21.38 -8.26 1.03
C GLU A 255 20.70 -8.74 -0.27
N ILE A 256 20.20 -7.83 -1.11
CA ILE A 256 19.59 -8.19 -2.41
C ILE A 256 20.59 -8.88 -3.35
N MET A 257 21.83 -8.39 -3.41
CA MET A 257 22.88 -8.99 -4.24
C MET A 257 23.28 -10.38 -3.74
N ASN A 258 23.30 -10.60 -2.43
CA ASN A 258 23.64 -11.89 -1.83
C ASN A 258 22.49 -12.92 -1.93
N HIS A 259 21.24 -12.46 -2.13
CA HIS A 259 20.03 -13.28 -2.18
C HIS A 259 19.24 -13.04 -3.48
N PRO A 260 19.81 -13.40 -4.65
CA PRO A 260 19.17 -13.13 -5.94
C PRO A 260 17.94 -14.01 -6.21
N ASN A 261 17.80 -15.12 -5.49
CA ASN A 261 16.68 -16.07 -5.61
C ASN A 261 15.82 -16.06 -4.35
N TYR A 262 14.61 -16.64 -4.44
CA TYR A 262 13.70 -16.79 -3.30
C TYR A 262 14.19 -17.86 -2.33
N ASP A 263 15.25 -17.54 -1.60
CA ASP A 263 15.89 -18.39 -0.59
C ASP A 263 15.36 -18.15 0.84
N SER A 264 16.04 -18.73 1.83
CA SER A 264 15.65 -18.61 3.25
C SER A 264 15.66 -17.16 3.77
N TYR A 265 16.48 -16.27 3.20
CA TYR A 265 16.48 -14.84 3.54
C TYR A 265 15.11 -14.22 3.27
N TRP A 266 14.58 -14.38 2.03
CA TRP A 266 13.28 -13.84 1.64
C TRP A 266 12.13 -14.60 2.31
N GLN A 267 12.22 -15.94 2.38
CA GLN A 267 11.18 -16.77 3.00
C GLN A 267 10.96 -16.41 4.48
N SER A 268 12.01 -16.03 5.21
CA SER A 268 11.89 -15.59 6.59
C SER A 268 11.16 -14.24 6.75
N ARG A 269 11.10 -13.44 5.67
CA ARG A 269 10.43 -12.14 5.61
C ARG A 269 9.02 -12.21 5.04
N ASN A 270 8.58 -13.39 4.62
CA ASN A 270 7.21 -13.63 4.20
C ASN A 270 6.29 -13.68 5.42
N LEU A 271 5.36 -12.73 5.50
CA LEU A 271 4.41 -12.62 6.60
C LEU A 271 3.30 -13.68 6.56
N LEU A 272 2.93 -14.15 5.38
CA LEU A 272 1.74 -14.99 5.16
C LEU A 272 1.70 -16.26 6.04
N PRO A 273 2.78 -17.04 6.20
CA PRO A 273 2.76 -18.24 7.05
C PRO A 273 2.44 -17.97 8.53
N HIS A 274 2.62 -16.73 8.97
CA HIS A 274 2.48 -16.30 10.36
C HIS A 274 1.10 -15.72 10.69
N LEU A 275 0.24 -15.46 9.70
CA LEU A 275 -1.12 -14.94 9.88
C LEU A 275 -2.06 -16.02 10.45
N LYS A 276 -1.86 -16.36 11.73
CA LYS A 276 -2.60 -17.39 12.48
C LYS A 276 -2.97 -16.90 13.87
N GLY A 277 -4.06 -17.44 14.41
CA GLY A 277 -4.52 -17.10 15.76
C GLY A 277 -5.10 -15.69 15.88
N ILE A 278 -5.52 -15.09 14.76
CA ILE A 278 -6.11 -13.75 14.73
C ILE A 278 -7.57 -13.84 15.19
N ASN A 279 -7.90 -13.12 16.27
CA ASN A 279 -9.21 -13.16 16.92
C ASN A 279 -9.94 -11.81 16.92
N HIS A 280 -9.32 -10.75 16.42
CA HIS A 280 -9.90 -9.42 16.32
C HIS A 280 -10.28 -9.09 14.87
N ALA A 281 -10.92 -7.93 14.67
CA ALA A 281 -11.35 -7.49 13.35
C ALA A 281 -10.16 -7.01 12.51
N VAL A 282 -10.09 -7.44 11.25
CA VAL A 282 -9.11 -6.99 10.27
C VAL A 282 -9.81 -6.46 9.04
N MET A 283 -9.43 -5.27 8.58
CA MET A 283 -9.87 -4.69 7.32
C MET A 283 -8.66 -4.39 6.45
N THR A 284 -8.40 -5.24 5.48
CA THR A 284 -7.31 -5.06 4.53
C THR A 284 -7.78 -4.20 3.36
N VAL A 285 -6.99 -3.18 2.99
CA VAL A 285 -7.37 -2.20 1.97
C VAL A 285 -6.32 -2.16 0.87
N GLY A 286 -6.76 -2.03 -0.38
CA GLY A 286 -5.89 -1.86 -1.54
C GLY A 286 -6.53 -1.06 -2.67
N GLY A 287 -5.73 -0.78 -3.68
CA GLY A 287 -6.15 -0.09 -4.90
C GLY A 287 -5.97 -0.99 -6.12
N TRP A 288 -6.95 -1.01 -7.04
CA TRP A 288 -6.85 -1.76 -8.29
C TRP A 288 -5.72 -1.27 -9.20
N PHE A 289 -5.34 0.01 -9.04
CA PHE A 289 -4.26 0.66 -9.79
C PHE A 289 -3.04 0.95 -8.90
N ASP A 290 -2.83 0.13 -7.89
CA ASP A 290 -1.64 0.23 -7.05
C ASP A 290 -0.45 -0.41 -7.77
N ALA A 291 0.51 0.44 -8.16
CA ALA A 291 1.71 0.04 -8.87
C ALA A 291 2.81 -0.52 -7.95
N GLU A 292 2.59 -0.45 -6.64
CA GLU A 292 3.56 -0.85 -5.61
C GLU A 292 3.10 -2.13 -4.89
N ASP A 293 1.95 -2.06 -4.19
CA ASP A 293 1.49 -3.11 -3.27
C ASP A 293 0.08 -3.63 -3.62
N LEU A 294 -0.11 -4.14 -4.83
CA LEU A 294 -1.39 -4.73 -5.24
C LEU A 294 -1.58 -6.16 -4.71
N ALA A 295 -0.52 -6.95 -4.69
CA ALA A 295 -0.59 -8.37 -4.32
C ALA A 295 -0.74 -8.57 -2.80
N GLY A 296 -0.08 -7.72 -2.00
CA GLY A 296 -0.06 -7.81 -0.54
C GLY A 296 -1.44 -7.84 0.11
N PRO A 297 -2.34 -6.87 -0.15
CA PRO A 297 -3.69 -6.86 0.42
C PRO A 297 -4.48 -8.13 0.10
N LEU A 298 -4.45 -8.57 -1.17
CA LEU A 298 -5.16 -9.75 -1.64
C LEU A 298 -4.66 -11.04 -0.98
N ASN A 299 -3.34 -11.17 -0.84
CA ASN A 299 -2.70 -12.34 -0.22
C ASN A 299 -2.94 -12.38 1.29
N ILE A 300 -2.87 -11.24 1.98
CA ILE A 300 -3.14 -11.16 3.43
C ILE A 300 -4.59 -11.53 3.71
N TYR A 301 -5.55 -10.93 3.00
CA TYR A 301 -6.96 -11.27 3.15
C TYR A 301 -7.21 -12.76 2.96
N LYS A 302 -6.79 -13.33 1.83
CA LYS A 302 -6.94 -14.75 1.49
C LYS A 302 -6.31 -15.67 2.53
N THR A 303 -5.16 -15.27 3.08
CA THR A 303 -4.46 -16.06 4.10
C THR A 303 -5.16 -16.01 5.45
N ILE A 304 -5.68 -14.85 5.85
CA ILE A 304 -6.47 -14.73 7.08
C ILE A 304 -7.73 -15.56 6.99
N GLU A 305 -8.48 -15.49 5.87
CA GLU A 305 -9.66 -16.32 5.63
C GLU A 305 -9.37 -17.81 5.77
N LYS A 306 -8.28 -18.26 5.17
CA LYS A 306 -7.86 -19.67 5.22
C LYS A 306 -7.53 -20.14 6.64
N ASN A 307 -6.82 -19.31 7.41
CA ASN A 307 -6.20 -19.72 8.66
C ASN A 307 -7.01 -19.36 9.91
N ASN A 308 -7.95 -18.40 9.82
CA ASN A 308 -8.61 -17.81 10.99
C ASN A 308 -10.13 -17.70 10.79
N ARG A 309 -10.81 -18.83 10.72
CA ARG A 309 -12.26 -18.93 10.44
C ARG A 309 -13.19 -18.13 11.37
N LYS A 310 -12.69 -17.68 12.53
CA LYS A 310 -13.43 -16.88 13.50
C LYS A 310 -13.11 -15.38 13.42
N ALA A 311 -12.10 -15.00 12.65
CA ALA A 311 -11.75 -13.59 12.47
C ALA A 311 -12.86 -12.87 11.72
N LYS A 312 -13.10 -11.62 12.08
CA LYS A 312 -13.89 -10.68 11.28
C LYS A 312 -12.95 -10.04 10.29
N ASN A 313 -12.90 -10.60 9.08
CA ASN A 313 -11.94 -10.22 8.07
C ASN A 313 -12.65 -9.59 6.87
N THR A 314 -12.32 -8.35 6.59
CA THR A 314 -12.89 -7.55 5.49
C THR A 314 -11.79 -7.17 4.51
N ILE A 315 -12.08 -7.22 3.22
CA ILE A 315 -11.23 -6.66 2.17
C ILE A 315 -11.93 -5.51 1.46
N VAL A 316 -11.18 -4.46 1.16
CA VAL A 316 -11.66 -3.30 0.42
C VAL A 316 -10.71 -3.01 -0.73
N MET A 317 -11.21 -3.04 -1.97
CA MET A 317 -10.43 -2.69 -3.17
C MET A 317 -11.15 -1.59 -3.95
N GLY A 318 -10.54 -0.42 -4.03
CA GLY A 318 -11.07 0.73 -4.74
C GLY A 318 -10.30 1.05 -6.03
N PRO A 319 -10.77 2.00 -6.86
CA PRO A 319 -10.12 2.39 -8.11
C PRO A 319 -8.95 3.35 -7.84
N PHE A 320 -8.10 3.04 -6.88
CA PHE A 320 -7.06 3.91 -6.35
C PHE A 320 -5.67 3.49 -6.80
N SER A 321 -4.78 4.46 -6.96
CA SER A 321 -3.35 4.27 -6.89
C SER A 321 -2.90 4.08 -5.44
N HIS A 322 -1.61 3.80 -5.23
CA HIS A 322 -1.03 3.57 -3.90
C HIS A 322 -1.41 4.66 -2.88
N GLY A 323 -2.21 4.30 -1.87
CA GLY A 323 -2.70 5.20 -0.84
C GLY A 323 -3.71 6.27 -1.30
N GLY A 324 -4.29 6.15 -2.50
CA GLY A 324 -5.26 7.11 -3.05
C GLY A 324 -6.50 7.28 -2.18
N TRP A 325 -6.97 6.22 -1.53
CA TRP A 325 -8.13 6.23 -0.62
C TRP A 325 -8.01 7.21 0.55
N SER A 326 -6.81 7.60 0.95
CA SER A 326 -6.57 8.55 2.05
C SER A 326 -6.27 9.97 1.59
N ARG A 327 -5.94 10.18 0.31
CA ARG A 327 -5.44 11.46 -0.20
C ARG A 327 -6.37 12.15 -1.20
N GLU A 328 -7.12 11.37 -1.94
CA GLU A 328 -7.94 11.89 -3.03
C GLU A 328 -9.28 12.41 -2.52
N SER A 329 -9.79 13.45 -3.14
CA SER A 329 -11.09 14.04 -2.84
C SER A 329 -11.69 14.67 -4.11
N GLY A 330 -13.01 14.83 -4.15
CA GLY A 330 -13.72 15.39 -5.29
C GLY A 330 -13.80 14.41 -6.47
N LYS A 331 -13.49 14.91 -7.68
CA LYS A 331 -13.50 14.09 -8.90
C LYS A 331 -12.34 13.10 -8.88
N HIS A 332 -12.66 11.83 -9.06
CA HIS A 332 -11.66 10.78 -9.06
C HIS A 332 -11.32 10.35 -10.49
N PHE A 333 -10.08 10.62 -10.85
CA PHE A 333 -9.47 10.18 -12.10
C PHE A 333 -8.29 9.26 -11.81
N HIS A 334 -8.17 8.20 -12.62
CA HIS A 334 -6.92 7.49 -12.73
C HIS A 334 -6.45 7.62 -14.18
N ASN A 335 -5.39 8.41 -14.39
CA ASN A 335 -5.03 8.94 -15.70
C ASN A 335 -6.25 9.61 -16.38
N ASP A 336 -6.70 9.07 -17.50
CA ASP A 336 -7.80 9.61 -18.31
C ASP A 336 -9.15 8.94 -18.00
N ILE A 337 -9.16 7.95 -17.14
CA ILE A 337 -10.37 7.24 -16.76
C ILE A 337 -11.02 7.94 -15.55
N TYR A 338 -12.24 8.45 -15.76
CA TYR A 338 -13.06 9.01 -14.69
C TYR A 338 -13.91 7.93 -14.02
N PHE A 339 -13.75 7.75 -12.73
CA PHE A 339 -14.46 6.75 -11.93
C PHE A 339 -15.66 7.30 -11.15
N GLY A 340 -15.78 8.59 -10.99
CA GLY A 340 -16.87 9.24 -10.27
C GLY A 340 -16.39 10.31 -9.29
N ASP A 341 -17.33 10.85 -8.51
CA ASP A 341 -17.04 11.88 -7.53
C ASP A 341 -16.97 11.30 -6.12
N SER A 342 -16.05 11.83 -5.31
CA SER A 342 -15.96 11.57 -3.87
C SER A 342 -15.80 10.09 -3.48
N ILE A 343 -15.16 9.28 -4.33
CA ILE A 343 -14.98 7.83 -4.09
C ILE A 343 -14.13 7.59 -2.85
N ALA A 344 -13.03 8.32 -2.69
CA ALA A 344 -12.19 8.23 -1.49
C ALA A 344 -12.92 8.74 -0.24
N THR A 345 -13.72 9.80 -0.37
CA THR A 345 -14.56 10.30 0.73
C THR A 345 -15.61 9.27 1.14
N PHE A 346 -16.20 8.55 0.17
CA PHE A 346 -17.10 7.44 0.48
C PHE A 346 -16.40 6.36 1.30
N TYR A 347 -15.21 5.91 0.87
CA TYR A 347 -14.39 4.97 1.61
C TYR A 347 -14.11 5.46 3.04
N GLN A 348 -13.58 6.67 3.18
CA GLN A 348 -13.22 7.25 4.48
C GLN A 348 -14.40 7.33 5.45
N LYS A 349 -15.57 7.76 4.96
CA LYS A 349 -16.78 7.98 5.77
C LYS A 349 -17.57 6.70 6.01
N ASN A 350 -17.80 5.91 4.96
CA ASN A 350 -18.76 4.81 5.01
C ASN A 350 -18.12 3.45 5.27
N ILE A 351 -16.80 3.33 5.09
CA ILE A 351 -16.07 2.08 5.30
C ILE A 351 -15.11 2.25 6.48
N GLU A 352 -14.06 3.05 6.36
CA GLU A 352 -12.98 3.14 7.35
C GLU A 352 -13.46 3.72 8.70
N TYR A 353 -14.20 4.85 8.66
CA TYR A 353 -14.77 5.43 9.87
C TYR A 353 -15.74 4.47 10.56
N LYS A 354 -16.62 3.81 9.80
CA LYS A 354 -17.55 2.81 10.37
C LYS A 354 -16.82 1.62 10.98
N PHE A 355 -15.78 1.11 10.32
CA PHE A 355 -14.98 0.01 10.83
C PHE A 355 -14.39 0.33 12.20
N PHE A 356 -13.62 1.38 12.32
CA PHE A 356 -13.00 1.72 13.59
C PHE A 356 -14.01 2.11 14.67
N THR A 357 -15.06 2.85 14.32
CA THR A 357 -16.09 3.24 15.28
C THR A 357 -16.84 2.03 15.83
N HIS A 358 -17.15 1.05 14.98
CA HIS A 358 -17.85 -0.17 15.40
C HIS A 358 -17.07 -0.97 16.44
N TYR A 359 -15.79 -1.21 16.21
CA TYR A 359 -15.00 -2.06 17.10
C TYR A 359 -14.41 -1.32 18.30
N LEU A 360 -14.13 -0.03 18.16
CA LEU A 360 -13.40 0.72 19.18
C LEU A 360 -14.29 1.50 20.14
N LYS A 361 -15.48 1.97 19.69
CA LYS A 361 -16.39 2.73 20.55
C LYS A 361 -17.52 1.86 21.10
N GLU A 362 -17.82 2.05 22.36
CA GLU A 362 -18.99 1.45 23.00
C GLU A 362 -20.26 2.17 22.55
N ASN A 363 -21.35 1.41 22.34
CA ASN A 363 -22.68 1.96 22.01
C ASN A 363 -22.76 2.77 20.69
N SER A 364 -21.92 2.47 19.72
CA SER A 364 -22.03 3.09 18.40
C SER A 364 -23.32 2.64 17.70
N LYS A 365 -24.37 3.48 17.74
CA LYS A 365 -25.62 3.24 17.01
C LYS A 365 -25.46 3.35 15.48
N THR A 366 -24.34 3.82 15.00
CA THR A 366 -24.08 4.15 13.58
C THR A 366 -23.27 3.12 12.83
N ALA A 367 -22.72 2.12 13.50
CA ALA A 367 -21.86 1.15 12.90
C ALA A 367 -22.53 -0.21 12.73
N ALA A 368 -23.12 -0.45 11.58
CA ALA A 368 -23.40 -1.81 11.14
C ALA A 368 -22.08 -2.56 10.89
N ALA A 369 -22.05 -3.87 11.11
CA ALA A 369 -20.93 -4.70 10.68
C ALA A 369 -20.73 -4.52 9.16
N LEU A 370 -19.48 -4.38 8.72
CA LEU A 370 -19.16 -4.30 7.29
C LEU A 370 -19.36 -5.68 6.64
N PRO A 371 -19.68 -5.74 5.34
CA PRO A 371 -19.64 -6.98 4.56
C PRO A 371 -18.19 -7.51 4.53
N GLU A 372 -18.04 -8.78 4.14
CA GLU A 372 -16.71 -9.37 4.04
C GLU A 372 -15.86 -8.70 2.95
N ALA A 373 -16.47 -8.26 1.85
CA ALA A 373 -15.73 -7.57 0.80
C ALA A 373 -16.48 -6.35 0.25
N TYR A 374 -15.79 -5.23 0.14
CA TYR A 374 -16.14 -4.05 -0.64
C TYR A 374 -15.25 -3.97 -1.86
N MET A 375 -15.81 -4.12 -3.06
CA MET A 375 -15.07 -4.10 -4.32
C MET A 375 -15.64 -3.02 -5.25
N PHE A 376 -14.80 -2.13 -5.71
CA PHE A 376 -15.21 -1.17 -6.72
C PHE A 376 -15.18 -1.82 -8.10
N ASP A 377 -16.32 -1.87 -8.75
CA ASP A 377 -16.47 -2.30 -10.14
C ASP A 377 -16.02 -1.14 -11.05
N THR A 378 -14.91 -1.33 -11.75
CA THR A 378 -14.29 -0.29 -12.57
C THR A 378 -15.07 0.00 -13.85
N GLY A 379 -15.83 -0.97 -14.36
CA GLY A 379 -16.69 -0.81 -15.52
C GLY A 379 -17.98 -0.06 -15.17
N LYS A 380 -18.71 -0.56 -14.17
CA LYS A 380 -19.98 0.04 -13.70
C LYS A 380 -19.77 1.29 -12.84
N LYS A 381 -18.54 1.51 -12.36
CA LYS A 381 -18.14 2.65 -11.52
C LYS A 381 -18.94 2.75 -10.20
N VAL A 382 -19.14 1.61 -9.57
CA VAL A 382 -19.92 1.48 -8.32
C VAL A 382 -19.21 0.57 -7.30
N TRP A 383 -19.46 0.81 -6.02
CA TRP A 383 -19.07 -0.07 -4.95
C TRP A 383 -20.06 -1.25 -4.84
N ASN A 384 -19.53 -2.46 -4.90
CA ASN A 384 -20.28 -3.70 -4.68
C ASN A 384 -19.88 -4.34 -3.35
N GLU A 385 -20.86 -4.93 -2.68
CA GLU A 385 -20.68 -5.67 -1.43
C GLU A 385 -20.81 -7.17 -1.69
N PHE A 386 -19.88 -7.94 -1.14
CA PHE A 386 -19.89 -9.40 -1.27
C PHE A 386 -19.76 -10.07 0.08
N ALA A 387 -20.45 -11.20 0.23
CA ALA A 387 -20.37 -12.06 1.42
C ALA A 387 -19.07 -12.89 1.47
N THR A 388 -18.37 -13.03 0.34
CA THR A 388 -17.08 -13.69 0.22
C THR A 388 -16.32 -13.15 -1.00
N TRP A 389 -14.99 -13.19 -0.98
CA TRP A 389 -14.18 -12.81 -2.13
C TRP A 389 -13.15 -13.90 -2.48
N PRO A 390 -13.00 -14.32 -3.75
CA PRO A 390 -13.89 -13.99 -4.89
C PRO A 390 -15.33 -14.49 -4.69
N PRO A 391 -16.32 -13.93 -5.45
CA PRO A 391 -17.69 -14.42 -5.41
C PRO A 391 -17.77 -15.90 -5.77
N LYS A 392 -18.60 -16.66 -5.07
CA LYS A 392 -18.75 -18.11 -5.31
C LYS A 392 -19.44 -18.42 -6.63
N GLU A 393 -20.25 -17.49 -7.09
CA GLU A 393 -21.04 -17.60 -8.32
C GLU A 393 -20.19 -17.40 -9.59
N GLY A 394 -18.94 -17.00 -9.43
CA GLY A 394 -18.02 -16.77 -10.53
C GLY A 394 -17.69 -18.06 -11.32
N THR A 395 -17.72 -17.97 -12.64
CA THR A 395 -17.33 -19.06 -13.53
C THR A 395 -15.88 -18.87 -14.02
N LYS A 396 -15.07 -19.91 -13.93
CA LYS A 396 -13.70 -19.84 -14.47
C LYS A 396 -13.73 -19.87 -16.00
N LEU A 397 -13.32 -18.79 -16.61
CA LEU A 397 -13.10 -18.72 -18.05
C LEU A 397 -11.66 -19.09 -18.39
N ARG A 398 -11.47 -19.74 -19.53
CA ARG A 398 -10.15 -20.04 -20.08
C ARG A 398 -10.09 -19.52 -21.50
N PHE A 399 -9.04 -18.76 -21.76
CA PHE A 399 -8.70 -18.30 -23.10
C PHE A 399 -7.40 -18.95 -23.54
N TYR A 400 -7.30 -19.25 -24.82
CA TYR A 400 -6.11 -19.84 -25.44
C TYR A 400 -5.48 -18.83 -26.38
N LEU A 401 -4.16 -18.69 -26.24
CA LEU A 401 -3.33 -17.91 -27.16
C LEU A 401 -3.17 -18.73 -28.45
N ASN A 402 -3.62 -18.18 -29.56
CA ASN A 402 -3.55 -18.86 -30.87
C ASN A 402 -2.45 -18.23 -31.74
N SER A 403 -1.75 -19.03 -32.55
CA SER A 403 -0.65 -18.57 -33.39
C SER A 403 -1.02 -17.52 -34.44
N ASN A 404 -2.31 -17.33 -34.71
CA ASN A 404 -2.81 -16.28 -35.61
C ASN A 404 -3.08 -14.94 -34.88
N GLY A 405 -2.62 -14.77 -33.63
CA GLY A 405 -2.85 -13.56 -32.83
C GLY A 405 -4.24 -13.47 -32.21
N LYS A 406 -5.03 -14.54 -32.20
CA LYS A 406 -6.35 -14.56 -31.56
C LYS A 406 -6.31 -15.10 -30.15
N LEU A 407 -7.18 -14.55 -29.31
CA LEU A 407 -7.45 -14.99 -27.94
C LEU A 407 -8.83 -15.65 -27.92
N GLU A 408 -8.88 -16.98 -27.82
CA GLU A 408 -10.09 -17.75 -28.05
C GLU A 408 -10.46 -18.66 -26.88
N LYS A 409 -11.78 -18.89 -26.69
CA LYS A 409 -12.28 -19.83 -25.68
C LYS A 409 -12.03 -21.30 -26.06
N ASN A 410 -11.92 -21.59 -27.34
CA ASN A 410 -11.68 -22.92 -27.85
C ASN A 410 -10.19 -23.25 -27.94
N LYS A 411 -9.80 -24.44 -27.52
CA LYS A 411 -8.43 -24.88 -27.63
C LYS A 411 -8.04 -25.01 -29.11
N PRO A 412 -6.88 -24.49 -29.56
CA PRO A 412 -6.39 -24.66 -30.92
C PRO A 412 -6.23 -26.11 -31.28
N GLN A 413 -6.58 -26.50 -32.52
CA GLN A 413 -6.44 -27.86 -33.00
C GLN A 413 -5.03 -28.18 -33.54
N GLY A 414 -4.18 -27.17 -33.73
CA GLY A 414 -2.83 -27.30 -34.21
C GLY A 414 -1.77 -26.97 -33.17
N SER A 415 -0.51 -27.20 -33.52
CA SER A 415 0.66 -26.68 -32.81
C SER A 415 1.18 -25.46 -33.57
N GLY A 416 1.45 -24.39 -32.88
CA GLY A 416 2.06 -23.17 -33.42
C GLY A 416 2.78 -22.45 -32.32
N TYR A 417 3.60 -21.50 -32.69
CA TYR A 417 4.28 -20.61 -31.77
C TYR A 417 4.30 -19.19 -32.34
N SER A 418 4.43 -18.23 -31.45
CA SER A 418 4.76 -16.84 -31.76
C SER A 418 6.14 -16.55 -31.20
N GLU A 419 6.94 -15.82 -31.92
CA GLU A 419 8.30 -15.47 -31.50
C GLU A 419 8.54 -13.98 -31.61
N TYR A 420 9.43 -13.47 -30.78
CA TYR A 420 9.90 -12.10 -30.81
C TYR A 420 11.35 -12.02 -30.34
N TYR A 421 11.98 -10.92 -30.66
CA TYR A 421 13.33 -10.61 -30.20
C TYR A 421 13.25 -9.70 -28.99
N SER A 422 13.81 -10.15 -27.87
CA SER A 422 13.98 -9.30 -26.68
C SER A 422 15.39 -8.69 -26.70
N ASP A 423 15.46 -7.35 -26.85
CA ASP A 423 16.72 -6.62 -26.84
C ASP A 423 16.86 -5.84 -25.52
N PRO A 424 17.78 -6.22 -24.63
CA PRO A 424 17.97 -5.52 -23.37
C PRO A 424 18.50 -4.07 -23.54
N ASN A 425 19.05 -3.72 -24.71
CA ASN A 425 19.48 -2.34 -25.01
C ASN A 425 18.32 -1.47 -25.53
N ASN A 426 17.20 -2.06 -25.90
CA ASN A 426 16.01 -1.36 -26.36
C ASN A 426 14.74 -2.02 -25.80
N PRO A 427 14.58 -2.09 -24.48
CA PRO A 427 13.47 -2.79 -23.84
C PRO A 427 12.13 -2.14 -24.16
N VAL A 428 11.06 -2.92 -24.09
CA VAL A 428 9.69 -2.37 -24.20
C VAL A 428 9.44 -1.41 -23.04
N PRO A 429 9.10 -0.13 -23.31
CA PRO A 429 8.83 0.82 -22.24
C PRO A 429 7.65 0.38 -21.36
N SER A 430 7.72 0.63 -20.08
CA SER A 430 6.59 0.40 -19.15
C SER A 430 5.51 1.47 -19.26
N SER A 431 5.86 2.67 -19.71
CA SER A 431 5.02 3.85 -19.80
C SER A 431 5.41 4.68 -21.03
N ILE A 432 4.46 5.43 -21.59
CA ILE A 432 4.71 6.38 -22.67
C ILE A 432 5.52 7.60 -22.18
N ASN A 433 5.41 7.93 -20.91
CA ASN A 433 6.07 9.09 -20.32
C ASN A 433 7.29 8.68 -19.49
N TYR A 434 8.44 8.56 -20.15
CA TYR A 434 9.72 8.23 -19.51
C TYR A 434 10.57 9.44 -19.12
N GLN A 435 10.01 10.65 -19.23
CA GLN A 435 10.76 11.88 -18.92
C GLN A 435 10.82 12.23 -17.44
N ASP A 436 10.02 11.60 -16.60
CA ASP A 436 10.04 11.89 -15.17
C ASP A 436 10.70 10.76 -14.40
N TYR A 437 12.04 10.73 -14.45
CA TYR A 437 12.82 9.89 -13.56
C TYR A 437 12.66 10.39 -12.11
N ASN A 438 11.57 10.04 -11.46
CA ASN A 438 11.37 10.24 -10.02
C ASN A 438 11.40 8.93 -9.23
N GLY A 439 11.74 7.84 -9.89
CA GLY A 439 12.16 6.59 -9.30
C GLY A 439 11.07 5.62 -8.94
N PHE A 440 9.81 6.02 -8.83
CA PHE A 440 8.71 5.09 -8.71
C PHE A 440 7.98 4.93 -10.05
N THR A 441 7.39 3.76 -10.26
CA THR A 441 6.50 3.53 -11.39
C THR A 441 5.42 4.63 -11.39
N PRO A 442 5.20 5.32 -12.52
CA PRO A 442 4.18 6.36 -12.60
C PRO A 442 2.82 5.81 -12.18
N ARG A 443 2.06 6.57 -11.39
CA ARG A 443 0.76 6.11 -10.88
C ARG A 443 -0.24 5.74 -11.97
N ASN A 444 -0.10 6.30 -13.16
CA ASN A 444 -0.98 6.11 -14.30
C ASN A 444 -0.57 4.95 -15.22
N TYR A 445 0.57 4.29 -15.01
CA TYR A 445 1.09 3.30 -15.96
C TYR A 445 0.11 2.13 -16.22
N MET A 446 -0.70 1.74 -15.23
CA MET A 446 -1.66 0.64 -15.35
C MET A 446 -2.93 1.02 -16.14
N SER A 447 -3.12 2.31 -16.45
CA SER A 447 -4.28 2.83 -17.17
C SER A 447 -3.89 3.66 -18.41
N GLU A 448 -2.62 3.65 -18.79
CA GLU A 448 -2.17 4.31 -20.01
C GLU A 448 -2.63 3.55 -21.25
N ASP A 449 -2.85 4.32 -22.34
CA ASP A 449 -3.05 3.79 -23.67
C ASP A 449 -1.85 2.93 -24.09
N GLN A 450 -2.08 1.64 -24.33
CA GLN A 450 -1.03 0.68 -24.62
C GLN A 450 -0.63 0.64 -26.12
N ARG A 451 -1.20 1.50 -26.98
CA ARG A 451 -0.88 1.52 -28.41
C ARG A 451 0.59 1.82 -28.71
N PHE A 452 1.29 2.51 -27.81
CA PHE A 452 2.73 2.74 -27.94
C PHE A 452 3.56 1.44 -27.97
N ALA A 453 3.09 0.40 -27.31
CA ALA A 453 3.76 -0.89 -27.24
C ALA A 453 3.25 -1.90 -28.30
N LEU A 454 1.97 -1.82 -28.65
CA LEU A 454 1.31 -2.83 -29.51
C LEU A 454 1.91 -2.93 -30.93
N SER A 455 2.51 -1.87 -31.46
CA SER A 455 3.12 -1.83 -32.78
C SER A 455 4.58 -2.29 -32.82
N ARG A 456 5.15 -2.61 -31.67
CA ARG A 456 6.56 -3.02 -31.58
C ARG A 456 6.75 -4.48 -32.04
N PRO A 457 7.87 -4.82 -32.73
CA PRO A 457 8.16 -6.18 -33.17
C PRO A 457 8.55 -7.13 -32.02
N ASP A 458 8.86 -6.58 -30.85
CA ASP A 458 9.21 -7.31 -29.61
C ASP A 458 8.02 -7.47 -28.65
N VAL A 459 6.81 -7.23 -29.14
CA VAL A 459 5.55 -7.42 -28.41
C VAL A 459 4.64 -8.37 -29.19
N VAL A 460 4.16 -9.42 -28.52
CA VAL A 460 3.19 -10.36 -29.08
C VAL A 460 1.81 -10.06 -28.52
N THR A 461 0.84 -9.89 -29.41
CA THR A 461 -0.53 -9.54 -29.03
C THR A 461 -1.52 -10.64 -29.43
N PHE A 462 -2.52 -10.84 -28.58
CA PHE A 462 -3.64 -11.75 -28.82
C PHE A 462 -4.93 -11.03 -28.51
N THR A 463 -5.88 -11.02 -29.46
CA THR A 463 -7.11 -10.24 -29.33
C THR A 463 -8.34 -11.14 -29.45
N THR A 464 -9.34 -10.93 -28.61
CA THR A 464 -10.65 -11.57 -28.75
C THR A 464 -11.42 -11.00 -29.96
N GLU A 465 -12.44 -11.70 -30.43
CA GLU A 465 -13.50 -11.03 -31.21
C GLU A 465 -14.21 -10.00 -30.31
N TYR A 466 -14.98 -9.11 -30.95
CA TYR A 466 -15.80 -8.14 -30.20
C TYR A 466 -16.67 -8.85 -29.18
N LEU A 467 -16.66 -8.33 -27.96
CA LEU A 467 -17.54 -8.86 -26.91
C LEU A 467 -18.99 -8.47 -27.21
N THR A 468 -19.86 -9.45 -27.26
CA THR A 468 -21.30 -9.26 -27.50
C THR A 468 -22.10 -9.18 -26.20
N GLU A 469 -21.44 -9.48 -25.07
CA GLU A 469 -22.01 -9.47 -23.73
C GLU A 469 -21.01 -8.83 -22.75
N GLU A 470 -21.55 -8.26 -21.68
CA GLU A 470 -20.74 -7.71 -20.59
C GLU A 470 -19.91 -8.81 -19.91
N VAL A 471 -18.64 -8.58 -19.69
CA VAL A 471 -17.76 -9.48 -18.96
C VAL A 471 -17.20 -8.78 -17.73
N THR A 472 -17.58 -9.28 -16.55
CA THR A 472 -17.03 -8.82 -15.29
C THR A 472 -15.96 -9.79 -14.79
N LEU A 473 -14.74 -9.34 -14.61
CA LEU A 473 -13.65 -10.14 -14.05
C LEU A 473 -13.61 -9.98 -12.53
N ALA A 474 -13.56 -11.09 -11.81
CA ALA A 474 -13.46 -11.11 -10.36
C ALA A 474 -12.56 -12.26 -9.90
N GLY A 475 -11.52 -11.96 -9.14
CA GLY A 475 -10.55 -12.94 -8.65
C GLY A 475 -9.24 -12.96 -9.44
N GLU A 476 -8.52 -14.07 -9.34
CA GLU A 476 -7.17 -14.21 -9.89
C GLU A 476 -7.18 -14.37 -11.42
N ILE A 477 -6.31 -13.61 -12.10
CA ILE A 477 -6.00 -13.77 -13.53
C ILE A 477 -4.69 -14.55 -13.63
N ILE A 478 -4.72 -15.71 -14.28
CA ILE A 478 -3.58 -16.63 -14.34
C ILE A 478 -3.09 -16.76 -15.79
N ALA A 479 -1.88 -16.29 -16.06
CA ALA A 479 -1.17 -16.54 -17.31
C ALA A 479 -0.43 -17.91 -17.24
N LYS A 480 -0.69 -18.80 -18.20
CA LYS A 480 0.00 -20.09 -18.34
C LYS A 480 0.68 -20.15 -19.69
N LEU A 481 1.97 -19.87 -19.71
CA LEU A 481 2.78 -19.81 -20.92
C LEU A 481 3.64 -21.06 -21.05
N LYS A 482 3.79 -21.56 -22.30
CA LYS A 482 4.86 -22.47 -22.69
C LYS A 482 5.88 -21.65 -23.43
N ILE A 483 7.06 -21.54 -22.87
CA ILE A 483 8.11 -20.68 -23.38
C ILE A 483 9.35 -21.50 -23.77
N ALA A 484 10.09 -20.99 -24.76
CA ALA A 484 11.45 -21.38 -25.08
C ALA A 484 12.25 -20.10 -25.31
N SER A 485 13.50 -20.07 -24.87
CA SER A 485 14.39 -18.94 -25.04
C SER A 485 15.75 -19.42 -25.55
N SER A 486 16.40 -18.63 -26.37
CA SER A 486 17.81 -18.83 -26.75
C SER A 486 18.76 -18.31 -25.66
N SER A 487 18.26 -17.55 -24.68
CA SER A 487 19.01 -17.08 -23.53
C SER A 487 18.80 -17.97 -22.30
N SER A 488 19.72 -17.90 -21.35
CA SER A 488 19.63 -18.62 -20.07
C SER A 488 18.57 -18.04 -19.12
N ASP A 489 18.17 -16.78 -19.33
CA ASP A 489 17.22 -16.05 -18.48
C ASP A 489 16.39 -15.08 -19.32
N ALA A 490 15.13 -14.85 -18.91
CA ALA A 490 14.23 -13.87 -19.51
C ALA A 490 13.06 -13.54 -18.58
N ASP A 491 12.68 -12.27 -18.54
CA ASP A 491 11.47 -11.80 -17.87
C ASP A 491 10.30 -11.72 -18.87
N PHE A 492 9.11 -12.16 -18.44
CA PHE A 492 7.90 -12.12 -19.25
C PHE A 492 6.84 -11.26 -18.57
N VAL A 493 6.44 -10.19 -19.21
CA VAL A 493 5.37 -9.30 -18.76
C VAL A 493 4.11 -9.59 -19.56
N VAL A 494 3.01 -9.91 -18.88
CA VAL A 494 1.70 -10.16 -19.49
C VAL A 494 0.75 -9.05 -19.06
N LYS A 495 0.17 -8.34 -20.02
CA LYS A 495 -0.84 -7.31 -19.78
C LYS A 495 -2.20 -7.78 -20.31
N LEU A 496 -3.23 -7.69 -19.49
CA LEU A 496 -4.62 -7.78 -19.93
C LEU A 496 -5.10 -6.37 -20.23
N ILE A 497 -5.57 -6.16 -21.46
CA ILE A 497 -5.92 -4.82 -21.98
C ILE A 497 -7.38 -4.84 -22.40
N ASP A 498 -8.14 -3.84 -21.94
CA ASP A 498 -9.47 -3.54 -22.44
C ASP A 498 -9.37 -2.60 -23.65
N ILE A 499 -9.92 -3.02 -24.79
CA ILE A 499 -9.91 -2.24 -26.02
C ILE A 499 -11.29 -1.59 -26.16
N TYR A 500 -11.33 -0.28 -25.95
CA TYR A 500 -12.54 0.50 -26.13
C TYR A 500 -12.96 0.59 -27.60
N PRO A 501 -14.27 0.69 -27.92
CA PRO A 501 -14.76 1.00 -29.26
C PRO A 501 -14.18 2.33 -29.79
N ALA A 502 -14.00 2.42 -31.11
CA ALA A 502 -13.45 3.62 -31.72
C ALA A 502 -14.35 4.86 -31.55
N ASP A 503 -15.63 4.65 -31.25
CA ASP A 503 -16.66 5.67 -31.01
C ASP A 503 -16.99 5.84 -29.52
N GLU A 504 -16.13 5.34 -28.62
CA GLU A 504 -16.28 5.56 -27.18
C GLU A 504 -16.43 7.07 -26.90
N PRO A 505 -17.46 7.50 -26.17
CA PRO A 505 -17.68 8.92 -25.90
C PRO A 505 -16.53 9.54 -25.13
N ALA A 506 -16.03 10.67 -25.63
CA ALA A 506 -15.02 11.44 -24.91
C ALA A 506 -15.52 11.83 -23.51
N ASN A 507 -14.64 11.77 -22.53
CA ASN A 507 -14.96 12.20 -21.18
C ASN A 507 -15.28 13.71 -21.18
N LYS A 508 -16.48 14.08 -20.69
CA LYS A 508 -16.91 15.50 -20.63
C LYS A 508 -15.97 16.37 -19.80
N ASP A 509 -15.28 15.80 -18.83
CA ASP A 509 -14.34 16.51 -17.96
C ASP A 509 -12.90 16.56 -18.52
N LYS A 510 -12.61 15.73 -19.54
CA LYS A 510 -11.37 15.72 -20.33
C LYS A 510 -11.70 15.46 -21.80
N PRO A 511 -12.19 16.47 -22.53
CA PRO A 511 -12.76 16.29 -23.89
C PRO A 511 -11.75 15.90 -24.97
N ASN A 512 -10.46 15.91 -24.66
CA ASN A 512 -9.38 15.55 -25.60
C ASN A 512 -8.78 14.16 -25.35
N VAL A 513 -9.46 13.34 -24.58
CA VAL A 513 -9.04 11.98 -24.24
C VAL A 513 -10.06 10.99 -24.72
#